data_8e21bbbd0b739719b0cdb7a2484500cd
#
_entry.id   8e21bbbd0b739719b0cdb7a2484500cd
#
_cell.length_a   1.000
_cell.length_b   1.000
_cell.length_c   1.000
_cell.angle_alpha   90.00
_cell.angle_beta   90.00
_cell.angle_gamma   90.00
#
_symmetry.space_group_name_H-M   'P 1'
#
loop_
_entity.id
_entity.type
_entity.pdbx_description
1 polymer ?
#
loop_
_entity_poly.entity_id
_entity_poly.type
_entity_poly.pdbx_seq_one_letter_code
_entity_poly.pdbx_strand_id
1 'polypeptide(L)'
;PSATPIPATTPTVKPIGSSSAVSTVNSSIPVLREVAIPGYSGILVESLDGKIVMENLSSLNYNPASNVKIATSYAVLKTFGPEFRFPTGVWTDGSFDPTSGTLYGNVYISGKDPSFNLEHGVSISNELNRLGIRSVTGDLVVTDNFIMNYSTNPQRAAATLQASLDAGKRNATINKSWQSYLLNSGKVGQVSNVPSVSFTGGVYVQQIPSNAKMLFTHESAPMKEIVKAMMCYSNNYLSERLGDMLGGAFAVSRIVQQNTGVPANEFYLATSSGLGMNRVSPRAMMKLLKVFRNDLGKMKMTFNDIMPVAGMDK
;
A
#
# COMPACT_ATOMS: atom_id res chain seq x y z
N PRO A 1 -58.45 5.55 -29.73
CA PRO A 1 -57.30 5.72 -30.58
C PRO A 1 -56.17 4.87 -30.08
N SER A 2 -55.90 3.83 -30.85
CA SER A 2 -54.87 2.83 -30.59
C SER A 2 -53.51 3.41 -31.04
N ALA A 3 -52.56 3.48 -30.13
CA ALA A 3 -51.20 3.90 -30.42
C ALA A 3 -50.42 2.72 -31.03
N THR A 4 -49.93 2.90 -32.24
CA THR A 4 -49.06 1.95 -32.95
C THR A 4 -47.69 1.95 -32.30
N PRO A 5 -47.06 0.77 -31.98
CA PRO A 5 -45.74 0.74 -31.43
C PRO A 5 -44.66 1.05 -32.50
N ILE A 6 -43.75 1.95 -32.16
CA ILE A 6 -42.56 2.27 -32.94
C ILE A 6 -41.60 1.08 -32.86
N PRO A 7 -41.09 0.54 -33.98
CA PRO A 7 -40.11 -0.54 -33.92
C PRO A 7 -38.76 -0.03 -33.38
N ALA A 8 -38.27 -0.66 -32.31
CA ALA A 8 -36.95 -0.43 -31.77
C ALA A 8 -35.91 -0.94 -32.78
N THR A 9 -35.18 -0.02 -33.41
CA THR A 9 -34.01 -0.34 -34.22
C THR A 9 -32.85 -0.64 -33.27
N THR A 10 -32.53 -1.89 -33.10
CA THR A 10 -31.29 -2.33 -32.44
C THR A 10 -30.10 -1.88 -33.31
N PRO A 11 -29.13 -1.12 -32.77
CA PRO A 11 -27.95 -0.79 -33.56
C PRO A 11 -27.16 -2.05 -33.81
N THR A 12 -27.05 -2.47 -35.04
CA THR A 12 -26.16 -3.56 -35.47
C THR A 12 -24.72 -3.08 -35.30
N VAL A 13 -24.05 -3.50 -34.23
CA VAL A 13 -22.61 -3.31 -34.08
C VAL A 13 -21.95 -4.21 -35.14
N LYS A 14 -21.42 -3.60 -36.18
CA LYS A 14 -20.54 -4.33 -37.12
C LYS A 14 -19.36 -4.88 -36.32
N PRO A 15 -19.02 -6.17 -36.45
CA PRO A 15 -17.79 -6.70 -35.93
C PRO A 15 -16.63 -5.89 -36.51
N ILE A 16 -15.85 -5.27 -35.65
CA ILE A 16 -14.55 -4.67 -36.01
C ILE A 16 -13.73 -5.85 -36.54
N GLY A 17 -13.57 -5.91 -37.87
CA GLY A 17 -12.74 -6.90 -38.49
C GLY A 17 -11.36 -6.87 -37.85
N SER A 18 -10.86 -8.02 -37.45
CA SER A 18 -9.49 -8.23 -37.02
C SER A 18 -8.54 -7.95 -38.18
N SER A 19 -8.32 -6.66 -38.50
CA SER A 19 -7.18 -6.29 -39.31
C SER A 19 -5.98 -6.47 -38.38
N SER A 20 -5.16 -7.49 -38.68
CA SER A 20 -3.83 -7.64 -38.10
C SER A 20 -2.99 -6.45 -38.56
N ALA A 21 -3.13 -5.33 -37.88
CA ALA A 21 -2.27 -4.18 -38.11
C ALA A 21 -0.88 -4.57 -37.61
N VAL A 22 -0.05 -5.02 -38.52
CA VAL A 22 1.38 -5.22 -38.27
C VAL A 22 2.00 -3.85 -38.27
N SER A 23 2.35 -3.35 -37.07
CA SER A 23 3.13 -2.12 -36.97
C SER A 23 4.62 -2.46 -37.11
N THR A 24 5.29 -1.76 -38.02
CA THR A 24 6.74 -1.82 -38.16
C THR A 24 7.39 -1.05 -36.99
N VAL A 25 8.23 -1.74 -36.23
CA VAL A 25 8.98 -1.16 -35.12
C VAL A 25 10.05 -0.22 -35.65
N ASN A 26 10.09 1.01 -35.18
CA ASN A 26 11.20 1.90 -35.42
C ASN A 26 12.35 1.55 -34.44
N SER A 27 13.46 1.01 -34.94
CA SER A 27 14.59 0.59 -34.13
C SER A 27 15.93 1.02 -34.75
N SER A 28 16.87 1.43 -33.91
CA SER A 28 18.26 1.64 -34.29
C SER A 28 19.03 0.33 -34.48
N ILE A 29 18.49 -0.80 -34.01
CA ILE A 29 19.07 -2.13 -34.17
C ILE A 29 18.38 -2.82 -35.36
N PRO A 30 19.10 -3.13 -36.48
CA PRO A 30 18.48 -3.61 -37.69
C PRO A 30 17.60 -4.87 -37.50
N VAL A 31 18.06 -5.86 -36.74
CA VAL A 31 17.32 -7.12 -36.52
C VAL A 31 15.97 -6.88 -35.79
N LEU A 32 15.83 -5.81 -35.04
CA LEU A 32 14.58 -5.49 -34.33
C LEU A 32 13.55 -4.78 -35.24
N ARG A 33 13.97 -4.24 -36.39
CA ARG A 33 13.06 -3.63 -37.37
C ARG A 33 12.16 -4.64 -38.05
N GLU A 34 12.60 -5.89 -38.07
CA GLU A 34 11.88 -7.02 -38.73
C GLU A 34 10.89 -7.69 -37.75
N VAL A 35 10.89 -7.29 -36.47
CA VAL A 35 9.97 -7.88 -35.48
C VAL A 35 8.56 -7.40 -35.75
N ALA A 36 7.70 -8.32 -36.21
CA ALA A 36 6.27 -8.07 -36.32
C ALA A 36 5.63 -8.09 -34.92
N ILE A 37 5.06 -6.94 -34.49
CA ILE A 37 4.34 -6.87 -33.24
C ILE A 37 2.85 -6.93 -33.51
N PRO A 38 2.17 -8.03 -33.12
CA PRO A 38 0.75 -8.18 -33.37
C PRO A 38 -0.06 -7.23 -32.45
N GLY A 39 -1.14 -6.68 -33.00
CA GLY A 39 -2.11 -5.89 -32.26
C GLY A 39 -1.65 -4.46 -31.96
N TYR A 40 -2.30 -3.86 -30.96
CA TYR A 40 -2.09 -2.49 -30.54
C TYR A 40 -1.08 -2.45 -29.38
N SER A 41 0.20 -2.35 -29.70
CA SER A 41 1.29 -2.45 -28.71
C SER A 41 2.11 -1.17 -28.66
N GLY A 42 2.25 -0.59 -27.47
CA GLY A 42 3.12 0.54 -27.20
C GLY A 42 4.46 0.08 -26.63
N ILE A 43 5.55 0.42 -27.32
CA ILE A 43 6.92 0.05 -26.92
C ILE A 43 7.79 1.29 -26.94
N LEU A 44 8.63 1.41 -25.92
CA LEU A 44 9.74 2.36 -25.87
C LEU A 44 10.92 1.71 -25.16
N VAL A 45 12.03 1.57 -25.86
CA VAL A 45 13.32 1.13 -25.30
C VAL A 45 14.30 2.26 -25.49
N GLU A 46 14.91 2.67 -24.40
CA GLU A 46 15.94 3.68 -24.37
C GLU A 46 17.21 3.14 -23.72
N SER A 47 18.36 3.54 -24.22
CA SER A 47 19.64 3.35 -23.54
C SER A 47 19.73 4.24 -22.27
N LEU A 48 20.65 3.92 -21.36
CA LEU A 48 20.80 4.68 -20.10
C LEU A 48 21.15 6.15 -20.29
N ASP A 49 21.76 6.49 -21.43
CA ASP A 49 22.06 7.87 -21.85
C ASP A 49 20.85 8.58 -22.52
N GLY A 50 19.72 7.86 -22.66
CA GLY A 50 18.47 8.43 -23.17
C GLY A 50 18.26 8.34 -24.67
N LYS A 51 19.13 7.63 -25.39
CA LYS A 51 18.96 7.39 -26.84
C LYS A 51 17.88 6.35 -27.06
N ILE A 52 16.91 6.64 -27.94
CA ILE A 52 15.87 5.70 -28.33
C ILE A 52 16.48 4.58 -29.16
N VAL A 53 16.36 3.35 -28.70
CA VAL A 53 16.83 2.12 -29.35
C VAL A 53 15.71 1.48 -30.17
N MET A 54 14.47 1.48 -29.61
CA MET A 54 13.30 0.91 -30.25
C MET A 54 12.05 1.69 -29.82
N GLU A 55 11.17 1.96 -30.76
CA GLU A 55 9.92 2.68 -30.50
C GLU A 55 8.79 2.17 -31.37
N ASN A 56 7.62 2.00 -30.78
CA ASN A 56 6.36 1.77 -31.47
C ASN A 56 5.22 2.36 -30.64
N LEU A 57 4.39 3.23 -31.25
CA LEU A 57 3.20 3.83 -30.63
C LEU A 57 3.41 4.31 -29.18
N SER A 58 4.60 4.77 -28.87
CA SER A 58 5.03 5.09 -27.49
C SER A 58 4.32 6.30 -26.88
N SER A 59 3.69 7.16 -27.68
CA SER A 59 2.90 8.32 -27.24
C SER A 59 1.41 8.03 -27.06
N LEU A 60 0.95 6.81 -27.43
CA LEU A 60 -0.45 6.44 -27.23
C LEU A 60 -0.66 5.96 -25.79
N ASN A 61 -1.88 6.18 -25.30
CA ASN A 61 -2.26 5.80 -23.94
C ASN A 61 -2.71 4.33 -23.88
N TYR A 62 -2.17 3.60 -22.92
CA TYR A 62 -2.53 2.23 -22.59
C TYR A 62 -2.97 2.12 -21.14
N ASN A 63 -3.62 1.02 -20.77
CA ASN A 63 -3.87 0.70 -19.37
C ASN A 63 -2.60 0.05 -18.79
N PRO A 64 -1.89 0.73 -17.89
CA PRO A 64 -0.61 0.23 -17.36
C PRO A 64 -0.78 -0.87 -16.31
N ALA A 65 -2.01 -1.19 -15.90
CA ALA A 65 -2.32 -2.12 -14.81
C ALA A 65 -1.46 -1.82 -13.56
N SER A 66 -0.89 -2.83 -12.92
CA SER A 66 -0.10 -2.68 -11.69
C SER A 66 1.17 -1.82 -11.83
N ASN A 67 1.58 -1.44 -13.03
CA ASN A 67 2.66 -0.46 -13.21
C ASN A 67 2.28 0.94 -12.66
N VAL A 68 0.99 1.23 -12.44
CA VAL A 68 0.54 2.42 -11.69
C VAL A 68 1.21 2.51 -10.32
N LYS A 69 1.49 1.38 -9.66
CA LYS A 69 2.14 1.36 -8.35
C LYS A 69 3.52 2.01 -8.34
N ILE A 70 4.19 2.08 -9.49
CA ILE A 70 5.43 2.86 -9.66
C ILE A 70 5.16 4.34 -9.42
N ALA A 71 4.07 4.86 -9.98
CA ALA A 71 3.68 6.25 -9.79
C ALA A 71 3.27 6.54 -8.33
N THR A 72 2.52 5.64 -7.72
CA THR A 72 2.13 5.74 -6.30
C THR A 72 3.36 5.70 -5.41
N SER A 73 4.31 4.79 -5.66
CA SER A 73 5.59 4.71 -4.95
C SER A 73 6.39 6.00 -5.05
N TYR A 74 6.50 6.54 -6.27
CA TYR A 74 7.17 7.83 -6.50
C TYR A 74 6.52 8.96 -5.71
N ALA A 75 5.19 9.11 -5.83
CA ALA A 75 4.47 10.20 -5.20
C ALA A 75 4.56 10.14 -3.66
N VAL A 76 4.46 8.94 -3.08
CA VAL A 76 4.55 8.71 -1.64
C VAL A 76 5.95 9.02 -1.11
N LEU A 77 6.99 8.47 -1.73
CA LEU A 77 8.37 8.72 -1.31
C LEU A 77 8.78 10.18 -1.53
N LYS A 78 8.28 10.83 -2.57
CA LYS A 78 8.50 12.26 -2.84
C LYS A 78 7.87 13.15 -1.76
N THR A 79 6.69 12.77 -1.27
CA THR A 79 5.92 13.59 -0.31
C THR A 79 6.35 13.35 1.13
N PHE A 80 6.50 12.10 1.54
CA PHE A 80 6.75 11.75 2.94
C PHE A 80 8.23 11.45 3.23
N GLY A 81 8.99 11.07 2.22
CA GLY A 81 10.36 10.59 2.37
C GLY A 81 10.45 9.09 2.72
N PRO A 82 11.63 8.48 2.47
CA PRO A 82 11.81 7.04 2.64
C PRO A 82 11.78 6.56 4.11
N GLU A 83 12.14 7.42 5.04
CA GLU A 83 12.23 7.08 6.48
C GLU A 83 10.96 7.42 7.27
N PHE A 84 9.93 7.96 6.61
CA PHE A 84 8.66 8.24 7.28
C PHE A 84 8.06 6.96 7.86
N ARG A 85 7.53 7.06 9.08
CA ARG A 85 6.84 5.97 9.80
C ARG A 85 5.45 6.41 10.22
N PHE A 86 4.50 5.51 10.15
CA PHE A 86 3.14 5.76 10.65
C PHE A 86 3.09 5.55 12.15
N PRO A 87 2.70 6.56 12.94
CA PRO A 87 2.51 6.40 14.36
C PRO A 87 1.15 5.75 14.66
N THR A 88 1.15 4.78 15.57
CA THR A 88 -0.05 4.24 16.21
C THR A 88 0.10 4.44 17.70
N GLY A 89 -0.67 5.37 18.25
CA GLY A 89 -0.62 5.69 19.68
C GLY A 89 -1.44 4.70 20.50
N VAL A 90 -0.99 4.48 21.73
CA VAL A 90 -1.65 3.66 22.75
C VAL A 90 -1.81 4.50 24.00
N TRP A 91 -3.05 4.66 24.48
CA TRP A 91 -3.40 5.50 25.63
C TRP A 91 -4.22 4.70 26.65
N THR A 92 -4.35 5.27 27.86
CA THR A 92 -5.26 4.78 28.89
C THR A 92 -5.88 5.95 29.65
N ASP A 93 -7.09 5.75 30.15
CA ASP A 93 -7.75 6.64 31.13
C ASP A 93 -7.61 6.11 32.57
N GLY A 94 -6.94 4.97 32.74
CA GLY A 94 -6.85 4.25 33.99
C GLY A 94 -5.55 4.45 34.78
N SER A 95 -5.43 3.68 35.85
CA SER A 95 -4.25 3.57 36.71
C SER A 95 -3.65 2.17 36.66
N PHE A 96 -2.33 2.09 36.69
CA PHE A 96 -1.60 0.82 36.65
C PHE A 96 -1.12 0.42 38.04
N ASP A 97 -1.40 -0.82 38.43
CA ASP A 97 -0.83 -1.46 39.62
C ASP A 97 0.31 -2.39 39.23
N PRO A 98 1.56 -2.04 39.53
CA PRO A 98 2.71 -2.87 39.18
C PRO A 98 2.79 -4.18 39.97
N THR A 99 2.12 -4.28 41.13
CA THR A 99 2.14 -5.49 41.96
C THR A 99 1.34 -6.63 41.31
N SER A 100 0.14 -6.31 40.81
CA SER A 100 -0.72 -7.28 40.11
C SER A 100 -0.48 -7.35 38.60
N GLY A 101 0.21 -6.35 38.03
CA GLY A 101 0.36 -6.21 36.58
C GLY A 101 -0.95 -5.80 35.89
N THR A 102 -1.88 -5.18 36.63
CA THR A 102 -3.22 -4.86 36.17
C THR A 102 -3.39 -3.38 35.89
N LEU A 103 -3.91 -3.04 34.75
CA LEU A 103 -4.37 -1.71 34.38
C LEU A 103 -5.86 -1.61 34.68
N TYR A 104 -6.23 -0.75 35.64
CA TYR A 104 -7.61 -0.45 36.03
C TYR A 104 -8.13 0.71 35.18
N GLY A 105 -8.82 0.41 34.08
CA GLY A 105 -9.34 1.37 33.12
C GLY A 105 -9.28 0.80 31.70
N ASN A 106 -9.49 1.65 30.71
CA ASN A 106 -9.54 1.28 29.31
C ASN A 106 -8.18 1.47 28.62
N VAL A 107 -7.97 0.77 27.51
CA VAL A 107 -6.88 1.00 26.57
C VAL A 107 -7.45 1.51 25.26
N TYR A 108 -6.92 2.64 24.79
CA TYR A 108 -7.32 3.29 23.54
C TYR A 108 -6.19 3.19 22.53
N ILE A 109 -6.53 2.85 21.27
CA ILE A 109 -5.58 2.75 20.17
C ILE A 109 -6.06 3.57 18.99
N SER A 110 -5.17 4.42 18.47
CA SER A 110 -5.44 5.27 17.31
C SER A 110 -4.25 5.30 16.36
N GLY A 111 -4.52 5.13 15.09
CA GLY A 111 -3.52 5.22 14.03
C GLY A 111 -4.16 5.00 12.66
N LYS A 112 -3.48 5.51 11.63
CA LYS A 112 -3.89 5.37 10.22
C LYS A 112 -2.85 4.59 9.41
N ASP A 113 -2.11 3.69 10.06
CA ASP A 113 -1.09 2.90 9.40
C ASP A 113 -1.74 1.85 8.49
N PRO A 114 -1.65 1.97 7.15
CA PRO A 114 -2.23 1.01 6.23
C PRO A 114 -1.50 -0.34 6.21
N SER A 115 -0.29 -0.40 6.79
CA SER A 115 0.53 -1.60 6.90
C SER A 115 0.33 -2.34 8.23
N PHE A 116 -0.52 -1.82 9.13
CA PHE A 116 -0.75 -2.41 10.44
C PHE A 116 -1.46 -3.78 10.33
N ASN A 117 -0.71 -4.84 10.58
CA ASN A 117 -1.15 -6.23 10.46
C ASN A 117 -1.17 -6.97 11.82
N LEU A 118 -1.37 -8.27 11.77
CA LEU A 118 -1.52 -9.14 12.95
C LEU A 118 -0.31 -9.09 13.89
N GLU A 119 0.90 -9.13 13.33
CA GLU A 119 2.16 -9.04 14.06
C GLU A 119 2.33 -7.74 14.84
N HIS A 120 1.80 -6.62 14.31
CA HIS A 120 1.84 -5.33 15.01
C HIS A 120 0.94 -5.33 16.25
N GLY A 121 -0.22 -6.00 16.19
CA GLY A 121 -1.06 -6.20 17.37
C GLY A 121 -0.33 -6.99 18.46
N VAL A 122 0.38 -8.08 18.08
CA VAL A 122 1.21 -8.82 19.04
C VAL A 122 2.39 -7.99 19.55
N SER A 123 2.98 -7.14 18.71
CA SER A 123 4.04 -6.21 19.11
C SER A 123 3.53 -5.20 20.16
N ILE A 124 2.31 -4.69 20.02
CA ILE A 124 1.68 -3.84 21.04
C ILE A 124 1.53 -4.58 22.37
N SER A 125 1.11 -5.85 22.37
CA SER A 125 1.05 -6.63 23.62
C SER A 125 2.43 -6.84 24.24
N ASN A 126 3.47 -6.98 23.43
CA ASN A 126 4.86 -7.04 23.90
C ASN A 126 5.28 -5.75 24.59
N GLU A 127 4.97 -4.59 24.02
CA GLU A 127 5.30 -3.31 24.63
C GLU A 127 4.49 -3.06 25.92
N LEU A 128 3.19 -3.43 25.95
CA LEU A 128 2.41 -3.38 27.19
C LEU A 128 3.01 -4.29 28.28
N ASN A 129 3.46 -5.51 27.91
CA ASN A 129 4.14 -6.41 28.86
C ASN A 129 5.47 -5.83 29.35
N ARG A 130 6.22 -5.07 28.53
CA ARG A 130 7.43 -4.36 28.96
C ARG A 130 7.14 -3.26 29.98
N LEU A 131 5.98 -2.61 29.90
CA LEU A 131 5.48 -1.67 30.91
C LEU A 131 4.95 -2.39 32.16
N GLY A 132 4.94 -3.72 32.20
CA GLY A 132 4.40 -4.53 33.28
C GLY A 132 2.92 -4.89 33.13
N ILE A 133 2.20 -4.33 32.16
CA ILE A 133 0.76 -4.53 31.98
C ILE A 133 0.51 -5.91 31.36
N ARG A 134 -0.24 -6.77 32.07
CA ARG A 134 -0.62 -8.13 31.68
C ARG A 134 -2.14 -8.32 31.57
N SER A 135 -2.91 -7.50 32.30
CA SER A 135 -4.37 -7.51 32.27
C SER A 135 -4.93 -6.09 32.31
N VAL A 136 -6.08 -5.91 31.70
CA VAL A 136 -6.85 -4.67 31.61
C VAL A 136 -8.26 -4.96 32.08
N THR A 137 -8.75 -4.23 33.10
CA THR A 137 -10.09 -4.43 33.65
C THR A 137 -11.19 -3.77 32.81
N GLY A 138 -10.83 -2.79 32.00
CA GLY A 138 -11.74 -2.07 31.12
C GLY A 138 -11.75 -2.61 29.70
N ASP A 139 -12.15 -1.76 28.79
CA ASP A 139 -12.38 -2.03 27.39
C ASP A 139 -11.15 -1.81 26.51
N LEU A 140 -11.11 -2.50 25.37
CA LEU A 140 -10.25 -2.15 24.24
C LEU A 140 -11.03 -1.20 23.32
N VAL A 141 -10.56 0.01 23.16
CA VAL A 141 -11.21 1.02 22.33
C VAL A 141 -10.29 1.40 21.19
N VAL A 142 -10.80 1.41 19.95
CA VAL A 142 -10.08 1.97 18.81
C VAL A 142 -10.81 3.20 18.26
N THR A 143 -10.09 4.09 17.60
CA THR A 143 -10.71 5.23 16.91
C THR A 143 -11.32 4.80 15.58
N ASP A 144 -12.25 5.58 15.06
CA ASP A 144 -12.98 5.34 13.80
C ASP A 144 -12.08 5.23 12.57
N ASN A 145 -10.88 5.80 12.64
CA ASN A 145 -9.88 5.78 11.58
C ASN A 145 -8.85 4.64 11.71
N PHE A 146 -8.98 3.78 12.72
CA PHE A 146 -8.05 2.68 12.94
C PHE A 146 -8.21 1.60 11.86
N ILE A 147 -7.09 1.18 11.31
CA ILE A 147 -7.01 0.20 10.23
C ILE A 147 -6.15 -0.97 10.72
N MET A 148 -6.55 -2.20 10.44
CA MET A 148 -5.76 -3.38 10.72
C MET A 148 -6.07 -4.52 9.75
N ASN A 149 -5.04 -5.24 9.33
CA ASN A 149 -5.12 -6.45 8.51
C ASN A 149 -6.00 -6.25 7.26
N TYR A 150 -5.70 -5.17 6.51
CA TYR A 150 -6.40 -4.77 5.28
C TYR A 150 -7.91 -4.47 5.45
N SER A 151 -8.39 -4.29 6.67
CA SER A 151 -9.78 -3.91 6.94
C SER A 151 -9.90 -2.41 7.21
N THR A 152 -10.79 -1.75 6.49
CA THR A 152 -11.20 -0.36 6.73
C THR A 152 -12.41 -0.26 7.67
N ASN A 153 -12.97 -1.40 8.11
CA ASN A 153 -14.03 -1.41 9.11
C ASN A 153 -13.39 -1.41 10.51
N PRO A 154 -13.53 -0.32 11.29
CA PRO A 154 -12.85 -0.19 12.57
C PRO A 154 -13.32 -1.20 13.61
N GLN A 155 -14.59 -1.62 13.59
CA GLN A 155 -15.09 -2.66 14.49
C GLN A 155 -14.43 -4.01 14.23
N ARG A 156 -14.27 -4.38 12.95
CA ARG A 156 -13.54 -5.60 12.58
C ARG A 156 -12.06 -5.51 12.92
N ALA A 157 -11.46 -4.34 12.70
CA ALA A 157 -10.06 -4.08 13.05
C ALA A 157 -9.85 -4.23 14.57
N ALA A 158 -10.76 -3.68 15.38
CA ALA A 158 -10.71 -3.76 16.84
C ALA A 158 -10.83 -5.20 17.36
N ALA A 159 -11.75 -6.00 16.81
CA ALA A 159 -11.90 -7.42 17.16
C ALA A 159 -10.63 -8.23 16.79
N THR A 160 -10.05 -7.96 15.63
CA THR A 160 -8.78 -8.58 15.19
C THR A 160 -7.61 -8.17 16.09
N LEU A 161 -7.58 -6.91 16.52
CA LEU A 161 -6.59 -6.41 17.45
C LEU A 161 -6.71 -7.10 18.81
N GLN A 162 -7.91 -7.21 19.38
CA GLN A 162 -8.13 -7.93 20.64
C GLN A 162 -7.61 -9.37 20.57
N ALA A 163 -7.93 -10.06 19.46
CA ALA A 163 -7.41 -11.41 19.23
C ALA A 163 -5.88 -11.47 19.12
N SER A 164 -5.24 -10.40 18.62
CA SER A 164 -3.78 -10.33 18.53
C SER A 164 -3.11 -10.00 19.86
N LEU A 165 -3.78 -9.19 20.70
CA LEU A 165 -3.26 -8.80 22.02
C LEU A 165 -3.26 -9.95 23.03
N ASP A 166 -4.30 -10.79 23.02
CA ASP A 166 -4.51 -11.87 23.98
C ASP A 166 -4.07 -13.23 23.41
N ALA A 167 -3.01 -13.80 23.97
CA ALA A 167 -2.47 -15.09 23.51
C ALA A 167 -3.50 -16.23 23.57
N GLY A 168 -4.46 -16.18 24.51
CA GLY A 168 -5.53 -17.16 24.61
C GLY A 168 -6.59 -17.06 23.50
N LYS A 169 -6.64 -15.93 22.78
CA LYS A 169 -7.57 -15.68 21.67
C LYS A 169 -6.91 -15.81 20.29
N ARG A 170 -5.59 -15.97 20.22
CA ARG A 170 -4.85 -16.05 18.94
C ARG A 170 -5.15 -17.34 18.20
N ASN A 171 -5.46 -17.20 16.93
CA ASN A 171 -5.52 -18.32 16.00
C ASN A 171 -4.12 -18.63 15.39
N ALA A 172 -4.04 -19.73 14.62
CA ALA A 172 -2.79 -20.16 13.97
C ALA A 172 -2.21 -19.09 13.03
N THR A 173 -3.06 -18.30 12.36
CA THR A 173 -2.62 -17.25 11.43
C THR A 173 -1.91 -16.12 12.17
N ILE A 174 -2.45 -15.66 13.31
CA ILE A 174 -1.81 -14.62 14.14
C ILE A 174 -0.45 -15.12 14.66
N ASN A 175 -0.40 -16.34 15.17
CA ASN A 175 0.85 -16.93 15.67
C ASN A 175 1.89 -17.08 14.56
N LYS A 176 1.49 -17.52 13.37
CA LYS A 176 2.40 -17.64 12.22
C LYS A 176 2.92 -16.26 11.78
N SER A 177 2.05 -15.24 11.73
CA SER A 177 2.45 -13.87 11.38
C SER A 177 3.50 -13.34 12.36
N TRP A 178 3.28 -13.53 13.67
CA TRP A 178 4.23 -13.14 14.70
C TRP A 178 5.57 -13.86 14.57
N GLN A 179 5.59 -15.17 14.37
CA GLN A 179 6.82 -15.95 14.17
C GLN A 179 7.59 -15.47 12.93
N SER A 180 6.89 -15.25 11.82
CA SER A 180 7.50 -14.72 10.61
C SER A 180 8.10 -13.33 10.82
N TYR A 181 7.41 -12.46 11.57
CA TYR A 181 7.91 -11.14 11.93
C TYR A 181 9.20 -11.21 12.76
N LEU A 182 9.26 -12.09 13.77
CA LEU A 182 10.46 -12.28 14.60
C LEU A 182 11.65 -12.79 13.76
N LEU A 183 11.41 -13.74 12.86
CA LEU A 183 12.43 -14.26 11.94
C LEU A 183 12.98 -13.17 11.02
N ASN A 184 12.09 -12.45 10.36
CA ASN A 184 12.47 -11.44 9.36
C ASN A 184 13.11 -10.19 9.98
N SER A 185 12.77 -9.86 11.23
CA SER A 185 13.35 -8.73 11.95
C SER A 185 14.60 -9.05 12.75
N GLY A 186 15.10 -10.30 12.70
CA GLY A 186 16.25 -10.75 13.48
C GLY A 186 16.01 -10.74 15.01
N LYS A 187 14.75 -10.76 15.46
CA LYS A 187 14.35 -10.67 16.87
C LYS A 187 14.06 -12.03 17.51
N VAL A 188 14.37 -13.12 16.80
CA VAL A 188 14.25 -14.48 17.36
C VAL A 188 15.13 -14.61 18.61
N GLY A 189 14.53 -15.06 19.70
CA GLY A 189 15.21 -15.17 21.00
C GLY A 189 15.29 -13.89 21.83
N GLN A 190 14.90 -12.74 21.28
CA GLN A 190 14.80 -11.50 22.04
C GLN A 190 13.50 -11.37 22.84
N VAL A 191 12.50 -12.19 22.51
CA VAL A 191 11.21 -12.26 23.21
C VAL A 191 11.20 -13.57 24.01
N SER A 192 11.51 -13.48 25.29
CA SER A 192 11.61 -14.64 26.19
C SER A 192 10.26 -15.27 26.54
N ASN A 193 9.17 -14.51 26.46
CA ASN A 193 7.82 -14.94 26.79
C ASN A 193 6.84 -14.65 25.65
N VAL A 194 5.75 -15.42 25.59
CA VAL A 194 4.65 -15.15 24.66
C VAL A 194 3.98 -13.84 25.08
N PRO A 195 4.04 -12.76 24.28
CA PRO A 195 3.40 -11.51 24.63
C PRO A 195 1.89 -11.70 24.75
N SER A 196 1.27 -11.23 25.85
CA SER A 196 -0.17 -11.36 26.07
C SER A 196 -0.69 -10.28 27.00
N VAL A 197 -1.83 -9.70 26.64
CA VAL A 197 -2.62 -8.82 27.51
C VAL A 197 -4.08 -9.24 27.41
N SER A 198 -4.67 -9.62 28.53
CA SER A 198 -6.08 -9.98 28.62
C SER A 198 -6.95 -8.75 28.92
N PHE A 199 -8.18 -8.76 28.41
CA PHE A 199 -9.18 -7.72 28.65
C PHE A 199 -10.42 -8.36 29.26
N THR A 200 -10.94 -7.80 30.36
CA THR A 200 -12.22 -8.25 30.94
C THR A 200 -13.41 -7.50 30.36
N GLY A 201 -13.19 -6.32 29.78
CA GLY A 201 -14.20 -5.53 29.09
C GLY A 201 -14.42 -5.95 27.63
N GLY A 202 -15.23 -5.14 26.95
CA GLY A 202 -15.58 -5.32 25.53
C GLY A 202 -14.60 -4.65 24.57
N VAL A 203 -15.04 -4.59 23.29
CA VAL A 203 -14.31 -3.93 22.20
C VAL A 203 -15.20 -2.87 21.56
N TYR A 204 -14.74 -1.64 21.49
CA TYR A 204 -15.54 -0.50 21.03
C TYR A 204 -14.79 0.37 20.03
N VAL A 205 -15.56 1.15 19.27
CA VAL A 205 -15.06 2.21 18.40
C VAL A 205 -15.54 3.54 18.97
N GLN A 206 -14.63 4.34 19.51
CA GLN A 206 -14.94 5.62 20.15
C GLN A 206 -13.74 6.59 20.02
N GLN A 207 -13.99 7.86 20.28
CA GLN A 207 -12.92 8.86 20.38
C GLN A 207 -12.12 8.67 21.68
N ILE A 208 -10.84 9.05 21.63
CA ILE A 208 -9.98 9.07 22.82
C ILE A 208 -10.47 10.19 23.74
N PRO A 209 -10.77 9.92 25.01
CA PRO A 209 -11.20 10.97 25.95
C PRO A 209 -10.04 11.91 26.29
N SER A 210 -10.37 13.14 26.62
CA SER A 210 -9.38 14.21 26.89
C SER A 210 -8.48 13.94 28.13
N ASN A 211 -8.93 13.09 29.04
CA ASN A 211 -8.19 12.69 30.23
C ASN A 211 -7.26 11.49 29.98
N ALA A 212 -7.30 10.87 28.81
CA ALA A 212 -6.43 9.74 28.50
C ALA A 212 -4.96 10.17 28.44
N LYS A 213 -4.10 9.31 28.99
CA LYS A 213 -2.65 9.49 29.01
C LYS A 213 -2.02 8.54 28.02
N MET A 214 -1.06 9.03 27.24
CA MET A 214 -0.30 8.20 26.32
C MET A 214 0.61 7.25 27.09
N LEU A 215 0.54 5.97 26.76
CA LEU A 215 1.47 4.95 27.27
C LEU A 215 2.71 4.88 26.39
N PHE A 216 2.53 4.78 25.08
CA PHE A 216 3.59 4.78 24.08
C PHE A 216 3.02 4.98 22.66
N THR A 217 3.93 5.14 21.71
CA THR A 217 3.63 5.11 20.28
C THR A 217 4.32 3.90 19.65
N HIS A 218 3.55 3.10 18.92
CA HIS A 218 4.06 2.07 18.03
C HIS A 218 4.30 2.67 16.65
N GLU A 219 5.47 2.47 16.08
CA GLU A 219 5.81 2.96 14.75
C GLU A 219 5.83 1.82 13.73
N SER A 220 5.33 2.10 12.52
CA SER A 220 5.43 1.18 11.39
C SER A 220 6.88 0.94 10.96
N ALA A 221 7.08 0.03 10.02
CA ALA A 221 8.28 0.02 9.18
C ALA A 221 8.43 1.36 8.44
N PRO A 222 9.64 1.76 8.03
CA PRO A 222 9.83 2.98 7.24
C PRO A 222 9.12 2.86 5.89
N MET A 223 8.72 3.99 5.32
CA MET A 223 7.96 4.07 4.07
C MET A 223 8.59 3.28 2.93
N LYS A 224 9.91 3.30 2.79
CA LYS A 224 10.62 2.52 1.78
C LYS A 224 10.34 1.01 1.86
N GLU A 225 10.24 0.45 3.07
CA GLU A 225 9.94 -0.96 3.28
C GLU A 225 8.46 -1.27 3.01
N ILE A 226 7.56 -0.37 3.38
CA ILE A 226 6.13 -0.48 3.06
C ILE A 226 5.92 -0.46 1.54
N VAL A 227 6.61 0.45 0.84
CA VAL A 227 6.61 0.54 -0.63
C VAL A 227 7.21 -0.74 -1.23
N LYS A 228 8.32 -1.24 -0.70
CA LYS A 228 8.93 -2.50 -1.14
C LYS A 228 7.94 -3.66 -1.03
N ALA A 229 7.29 -3.82 0.11
CA ALA A 229 6.27 -4.85 0.33
C ALA A 229 5.08 -4.69 -0.63
N MET A 230 4.60 -3.45 -0.83
CA MET A 230 3.54 -3.15 -1.79
C MET A 230 3.92 -3.59 -3.22
N MET A 231 5.14 -3.33 -3.64
CA MET A 231 5.64 -3.67 -4.98
C MET A 231 5.89 -5.18 -5.13
N CYS A 232 6.52 -5.84 -4.14
CA CYS A 232 6.80 -7.27 -4.18
C CYS A 232 5.54 -8.13 -4.31
N TYR A 233 4.49 -7.78 -3.56
CA TYR A 233 3.23 -8.52 -3.56
C TYR A 233 2.16 -7.91 -4.49
N SER A 234 2.49 -6.83 -5.21
CA SER A 234 1.54 -6.07 -6.02
C SER A 234 0.26 -5.72 -5.25
N ASN A 235 0.41 -5.30 -3.99
CA ASN A 235 -0.67 -5.13 -3.04
C ASN A 235 -1.54 -3.92 -3.39
N ASN A 236 -2.75 -4.18 -3.90
CA ASN A 236 -3.69 -3.13 -4.31
C ASN A 236 -4.20 -2.31 -3.13
N TYR A 237 -4.47 -2.96 -1.98
CA TYR A 237 -4.96 -2.27 -0.79
C TYR A 237 -3.95 -1.24 -0.29
N LEU A 238 -2.69 -1.63 -0.10
CA LEU A 238 -1.64 -0.69 0.31
C LEU A 238 -1.51 0.46 -0.68
N SER A 239 -1.53 0.17 -1.98
CA SER A 239 -1.40 1.19 -3.00
C SER A 239 -2.55 2.21 -2.98
N GLU A 240 -3.80 1.75 -2.83
CA GLU A 240 -4.95 2.66 -2.70
C GLU A 240 -4.86 3.50 -1.42
N ARG A 241 -4.58 2.87 -0.27
CA ARG A 241 -4.48 3.60 1.00
C ARG A 241 -3.35 4.64 1.01
N LEU A 242 -2.19 4.30 0.44
CA LEU A 242 -1.09 5.25 0.29
C LEU A 242 -1.44 6.39 -0.67
N GLY A 243 -2.15 6.07 -1.76
CA GLY A 243 -2.68 7.08 -2.68
C GLY A 243 -3.72 8.01 -2.02
N ASP A 244 -4.63 7.45 -1.22
CA ASP A 244 -5.64 8.22 -0.48
C ASP A 244 -5.02 9.25 0.47
N MET A 245 -3.89 8.92 1.08
CA MET A 245 -3.15 9.85 1.94
C MET A 245 -2.62 11.07 1.19
N LEU A 246 -2.41 10.95 -0.11
CA LEU A 246 -2.01 12.05 -0.98
C LEU A 246 -3.20 12.84 -1.54
N GLY A 247 -4.42 12.34 -1.33
CA GLY A 247 -5.66 12.87 -1.91
C GLY A 247 -6.19 12.06 -3.09
N GLY A 248 -5.82 10.77 -3.18
CA GLY A 248 -6.29 9.81 -4.17
C GLY A 248 -5.47 9.79 -5.47
N ALA A 249 -5.91 8.97 -6.42
CA ALA A 249 -5.21 8.72 -7.68
C ALA A 249 -4.97 9.99 -8.51
N PHE A 250 -5.90 10.95 -8.47
CA PHE A 250 -5.74 12.22 -9.15
C PHE A 250 -4.58 13.04 -8.57
N ALA A 251 -4.43 13.05 -7.24
CA ALA A 251 -3.30 13.73 -6.59
C ALA A 251 -1.97 13.03 -6.94
N VAL A 252 -1.93 11.69 -6.98
CA VAL A 252 -0.78 10.93 -7.46
C VAL A 252 -0.40 11.34 -8.89
N SER A 253 -1.39 11.41 -9.81
CA SER A 253 -1.16 11.88 -11.18
C SER A 253 -0.54 13.27 -11.21
N ARG A 254 -1.09 14.21 -10.43
CA ARG A 254 -0.59 15.61 -10.37
C ARG A 254 0.84 15.69 -9.86
N ILE A 255 1.17 14.92 -8.81
CA ILE A 255 2.54 14.87 -8.27
C ILE A 255 3.51 14.39 -9.35
N VAL A 256 3.15 13.32 -10.08
CA VAL A 256 3.96 12.83 -11.20
C VAL A 256 4.12 13.91 -12.27
N GLN A 257 3.02 14.47 -12.78
CA GLN A 257 3.04 15.48 -13.83
C GLN A 257 3.89 16.71 -13.46
N GLN A 258 3.73 17.24 -12.25
CA GLN A 258 4.46 18.41 -11.76
C GLN A 258 5.97 18.17 -11.62
N ASN A 259 6.37 16.99 -11.18
CA ASN A 259 7.78 16.68 -10.93
C ASN A 259 8.52 16.13 -12.15
N THR A 260 7.79 15.55 -13.12
CA THR A 260 8.39 14.95 -14.31
C THR A 260 8.17 15.78 -15.57
N GLY A 261 7.22 16.72 -15.56
CA GLY A 261 6.79 17.48 -16.76
C GLY A 261 6.11 16.59 -17.81
N VAL A 262 5.52 15.45 -17.39
CA VAL A 262 4.68 14.63 -18.27
C VAL A 262 3.35 15.35 -18.51
N PRO A 263 2.86 15.43 -19.77
CA PRO A 263 1.58 16.06 -20.07
C PRO A 263 0.41 15.31 -19.44
N ALA A 264 -0.59 16.05 -18.98
CA ALA A 264 -1.78 15.46 -18.33
C ALA A 264 -2.56 14.51 -19.23
N ASN A 265 -2.58 14.73 -20.54
CA ASN A 265 -3.22 13.85 -21.52
C ASN A 265 -2.47 12.53 -21.76
N GLU A 266 -1.21 12.42 -21.32
CA GLU A 266 -0.41 11.19 -21.40
C GLU A 266 -0.32 10.42 -20.07
N PHE A 267 -0.86 10.98 -18.98
CA PHE A 267 -0.74 10.39 -17.65
C PHE A 267 -2.01 10.66 -16.82
N TYR A 268 -2.95 9.74 -16.87
CA TYR A 268 -4.20 9.78 -16.11
C TYR A 268 -4.36 8.51 -15.27
N LEU A 269 -4.62 8.68 -13.98
CA LEU A 269 -4.88 7.60 -13.05
C LEU A 269 -6.30 7.72 -12.47
N ALA A 270 -7.09 6.67 -12.67
CA ALA A 270 -8.38 6.48 -12.02
C ALA A 270 -8.24 5.80 -10.65
N THR A 271 -7.16 5.04 -10.46
CA THR A 271 -6.85 4.34 -9.20
C THR A 271 -5.35 4.41 -8.91
N SER A 272 -4.98 4.29 -7.65
CA SER A 272 -3.58 4.29 -7.21
C SER A 272 -2.92 2.92 -7.33
N SER A 273 -3.70 1.84 -7.55
CA SER A 273 -3.22 0.46 -7.64
C SER A 273 -3.05 -0.06 -9.06
N GLY A 274 -3.72 0.58 -10.02
CA GLY A 274 -3.78 0.10 -11.41
C GLY A 274 -5.02 -0.72 -11.75
N LEU A 275 -5.95 -0.91 -10.81
CA LEU A 275 -7.29 -1.41 -11.10
C LEU A 275 -8.07 -0.36 -11.90
N GLY A 276 -8.95 -0.83 -12.82
CA GLY A 276 -9.81 0.08 -13.60
C GLY A 276 -9.11 0.77 -14.78
N MET A 277 -9.64 1.93 -15.18
CA MET A 277 -9.38 2.58 -16.47
C MET A 277 -8.29 3.65 -16.37
N ASN A 278 -7.07 3.24 -16.05
CA ASN A 278 -5.90 4.12 -16.10
C ASN A 278 -5.42 4.34 -17.54
N ARG A 279 -4.79 5.46 -17.83
CA ARG A 279 -4.29 5.83 -19.16
C ARG A 279 -2.92 6.46 -19.04
N VAL A 280 -1.89 5.74 -19.45
CA VAL A 280 -0.49 6.18 -19.42
C VAL A 280 0.21 5.78 -20.69
N SER A 281 0.97 6.69 -21.31
CA SER A 281 1.78 6.37 -22.46
C SER A 281 3.12 5.72 -22.01
N PRO A 282 3.70 4.81 -22.82
CA PRO A 282 5.06 4.28 -22.58
C PRO A 282 6.10 5.39 -22.39
N ARG A 283 5.99 6.48 -23.16
CA ARG A 283 6.86 7.64 -23.07
C ARG A 283 6.73 8.35 -21.73
N ALA A 284 5.51 8.52 -21.23
CA ALA A 284 5.24 9.13 -19.93
C ALA A 284 5.78 8.25 -18.79
N MET A 285 5.59 6.93 -18.87
CA MET A 285 6.13 6.00 -17.88
C MET A 285 7.65 5.99 -17.87
N MET A 286 8.31 6.01 -19.04
CA MET A 286 9.76 6.09 -19.13
C MET A 286 10.29 7.39 -18.51
N LYS A 287 9.62 8.51 -18.74
CA LYS A 287 9.98 9.79 -18.15
C LYS A 287 9.87 9.77 -16.62
N LEU A 288 8.79 9.16 -16.09
CA LEU A 288 8.65 8.92 -14.65
C LEU A 288 9.80 8.06 -14.11
N LEU A 289 10.12 6.93 -14.74
CA LEU A 289 11.21 6.05 -14.30
C LEU A 289 12.57 6.76 -14.24
N LYS A 290 12.87 7.60 -15.23
CA LYS A 290 14.12 8.39 -15.24
C LYS A 290 14.20 9.37 -14.08
N VAL A 291 13.13 10.15 -13.85
CA VAL A 291 13.08 11.11 -12.74
C VAL A 291 13.12 10.38 -11.41
N PHE A 292 12.37 9.28 -11.27
CA PHE A 292 12.35 8.48 -10.06
C PHE A 292 13.73 7.90 -9.73
N ARG A 293 14.44 7.34 -10.73
CA ARG A 293 15.82 6.88 -10.53
C ARG A 293 16.74 7.98 -9.99
N ASN A 294 16.65 9.19 -10.55
CA ASN A 294 17.46 10.32 -10.11
C ASN A 294 17.10 10.76 -8.69
N ASP A 295 15.80 10.79 -8.34
CA ASP A 295 15.36 11.18 -7.00
C ASP A 295 15.69 10.09 -5.95
N LEU A 296 15.61 8.80 -6.30
CA LEU A 296 16.12 7.72 -5.46
C LEU A 296 17.62 7.88 -5.17
N GLY A 297 18.42 8.21 -6.19
CA GLY A 297 19.86 8.47 -6.00
C GLY A 297 20.14 9.60 -5.01
N LYS A 298 19.34 10.69 -5.02
CA LYS A 298 19.42 11.77 -4.03
C LYS A 298 19.08 11.28 -2.61
N MET A 299 18.20 10.29 -2.49
CA MET A 299 17.83 9.63 -1.23
C MET A 299 18.82 8.52 -0.84
N LYS A 300 19.92 8.34 -1.58
CA LYS A 300 20.89 7.24 -1.44
C LYS A 300 20.24 5.85 -1.59
N MET A 301 19.28 5.75 -2.48
CA MET A 301 18.50 4.55 -2.78
C MET A 301 18.59 4.21 -4.27
N THR A 302 18.20 2.98 -4.59
CA THR A 302 18.05 2.45 -5.95
C THR A 302 16.66 1.81 -6.11
N PHE A 303 16.31 1.37 -7.31
CA PHE A 303 15.09 0.60 -7.51
C PHE A 303 15.08 -0.72 -6.72
N ASN A 304 16.24 -1.31 -6.43
CA ASN A 304 16.30 -2.53 -5.63
C ASN A 304 15.78 -2.35 -4.19
N ASP A 305 15.81 -1.13 -3.67
CA ASP A 305 15.31 -0.82 -2.33
C ASP A 305 13.78 -0.75 -2.26
N ILE A 306 13.09 -0.64 -3.43
CA ILE A 306 11.64 -0.43 -3.49
C ILE A 306 10.90 -1.35 -4.47
N MET A 307 11.61 -2.10 -5.31
CA MET A 307 11.03 -3.04 -6.28
C MET A 307 11.50 -4.46 -5.99
N PRO A 308 10.73 -5.48 -6.39
CA PRO A 308 11.16 -6.87 -6.24
C PRO A 308 12.45 -7.14 -7.01
N VAL A 309 13.37 -7.85 -6.37
CA VAL A 309 14.63 -8.30 -6.96
C VAL A 309 14.55 -9.81 -7.17
N ALA A 310 14.67 -10.25 -8.42
CA ALA A 310 14.57 -11.67 -8.78
C ALA A 310 15.61 -12.50 -8.00
N GLY A 311 15.15 -13.58 -7.39
CA GLY A 311 15.99 -14.49 -6.60
C GLY A 311 16.34 -14.00 -5.18
N MET A 312 15.95 -12.79 -4.79
CA MET A 312 16.21 -12.22 -3.45
C MET A 312 14.93 -12.00 -2.66
N ASP A 313 13.92 -11.42 -3.28
CA ASP A 313 12.62 -11.15 -2.66
C ASP A 313 11.63 -12.28 -2.98
N LYS A 314 10.86 -12.69 -1.96
CA LYS A 314 9.84 -13.76 -2.08
C LYS A 314 8.48 -13.18 -2.33
#